data_fc057de500e94fca8d97b811d86a4620
#
_entry.id   fc057de500e94fca8d97b811d86a4620
#
_cell.length_a   1.000
_cell.length_b   1.000
_cell.length_c   1.000
_cell.angle_alpha   90.00
_cell.angle_beta   90.00
_cell.angle_gamma   90.00
#
_symmetry.space_group_name_H-M   'P 1'
#
loop_
_entity.id
_entity.type
_entity.pdbx_description
1 polymer ?
#
loop_
_entity_poly.entity_id
_entity_poly.type
_entity_poly.pdbx_seq_one_letter_code
_entity_poly.pdbx_strand_id
1 'polypeptide(L)'
;MDADETDFLTTADAARFVREKAAREKRPYRVTRSDRTRFCVACADKRCPFQVRFWRRRDGKFHITRNVAHTCTLFQTTVTPAWIQDVVKESLTNNAALTTAELRDIVSTRTQAEIAWKKVYYARTRVVGETDAGASSFRKFTGLLQRITESNQGTVTDILSTGSTYKALFLCLGACIEAFAHCHSILFVDGCHVKAPCGGVLLFASSIDGNGQIVPIAMAHVPIENGENWQWFLTLLSRSLSLARREVVVMSDREKGLVGVVKETVPNCYPGFCVRHIIKNFMKYKVKVAQIIWRAASTHSKKRFDE
;
A
#
# COMPACT_ATOMS: atom_id res chain seq x y z
N MET A 1 -12.42 17.15 35.49
CA MET A 1 -12.38 17.81 34.18
C MET A 1 -13.42 17.13 33.33
N ASP A 2 -14.28 17.67 33.17
CA ASP A 2 -15.70 17.99 33.14
C ASP A 2 -16.21 17.97 31.73
N ALA A 3 -17.31 17.50 31.60
CA ALA A 3 -18.44 17.31 30.72
C ALA A 3 -18.68 18.32 29.56
N ASP A 4 -17.69 19.02 29.00
CA ASP A 4 -17.94 20.12 28.06
C ASP A 4 -17.40 19.95 26.62
N GLU A 5 -16.85 18.79 26.26
CA GLU A 5 -16.67 18.48 24.84
C GLU A 5 -17.72 17.46 24.38
N THR A 6 -18.97 17.93 24.29
CA THR A 6 -20.10 17.05 23.94
C THR A 6 -20.40 17.00 22.44
N ASP A 7 -19.76 17.85 21.63
CA ASP A 7 -20.07 18.03 20.22
C ASP A 7 -18.90 17.63 19.31
N PHE A 8 -19.13 16.66 18.43
CA PHE A 8 -18.14 16.21 17.46
C PHE A 8 -18.67 16.44 16.04
N LEU A 9 -17.88 17.07 15.17
CA LEU A 9 -18.29 17.39 13.81
C LEU A 9 -18.41 16.14 12.93
N THR A 10 -17.52 15.17 13.14
CA THR A 10 -17.46 13.96 12.32
C THR A 10 -17.40 12.69 13.16
N THR A 11 -17.66 11.55 12.54
CA THR A 11 -17.43 10.23 13.14
C THR A 11 -15.95 10.02 13.48
N ALA A 12 -15.04 10.66 12.72
CA ALA A 12 -13.60 10.59 12.98
C ALA A 12 -13.21 11.30 14.29
N ASP A 13 -13.85 12.44 14.60
CA ASP A 13 -13.63 13.16 15.86
C ASP A 13 -14.12 12.35 17.05
N ALA A 14 -15.31 11.76 16.96
CA ALA A 14 -15.84 10.86 17.98
C ALA A 14 -14.93 9.64 18.20
N ALA A 15 -14.38 9.07 17.11
CA ALA A 15 -13.45 7.97 17.19
C ALA A 15 -12.10 8.37 17.81
N ARG A 16 -11.60 9.60 17.55
CA ARG A 16 -10.40 10.17 18.18
C ARG A 16 -10.61 10.30 19.69
N PHE A 17 -11.70 10.89 20.11
CA PHE A 17 -12.05 11.00 21.53
C PHE A 17 -12.03 9.65 22.27
N VAL A 18 -12.65 8.62 21.66
CA VAL A 18 -12.65 7.26 22.25
C VAL A 18 -11.23 6.68 22.30
N ARG A 19 -10.40 6.88 21.28
CA ARG A 19 -9.01 6.41 21.28
C ARG A 19 -8.17 7.06 22.38
N GLU A 20 -8.32 8.36 22.58
CA GLU A 20 -7.64 9.09 23.66
C GLU A 20 -8.08 8.60 25.04
N LYS A 21 -9.40 8.45 25.24
CA LYS A 21 -9.96 7.90 26.47
C LYS A 21 -9.42 6.50 26.75
N ALA A 22 -9.44 5.60 25.75
CA ALA A 22 -8.95 4.24 25.87
C ALA A 22 -7.44 4.16 26.16
N ALA A 23 -6.65 5.03 25.53
CA ALA A 23 -5.20 5.11 25.78
C ALA A 23 -4.90 5.59 27.18
N ARG A 24 -5.57 6.66 27.67
CA ARG A 24 -5.42 7.20 29.02
C ARG A 24 -5.84 6.20 30.10
N GLU A 25 -6.97 5.53 29.90
CA GLU A 25 -7.51 4.55 30.85
C GLU A 25 -6.84 3.17 30.73
N LYS A 26 -5.99 2.95 29.71
CA LYS A 26 -5.38 1.65 29.36
C LYS A 26 -6.43 0.54 29.22
N ARG A 27 -7.59 0.85 28.66
CA ARG A 27 -8.74 -0.05 28.54
C ARG A 27 -9.05 -0.32 27.07
N PRO A 28 -9.02 -1.59 26.64
CA PRO A 28 -9.36 -1.93 25.27
C PRO A 28 -10.85 -1.79 25.00
N TYR A 29 -11.20 -1.33 23.79
CA TYR A 29 -12.57 -1.25 23.32
C TYR A 29 -12.72 -1.88 21.95
N ARG A 30 -13.95 -2.16 21.57
CA ARG A 30 -14.36 -2.59 20.23
C ARG A 30 -15.44 -1.68 19.69
N VAL A 31 -15.39 -1.37 18.40
CA VAL A 31 -16.47 -0.66 17.72
C VAL A 31 -17.61 -1.64 17.50
N THR A 32 -18.79 -1.26 17.98
CA THR A 32 -20.01 -2.08 17.85
C THR A 32 -20.92 -1.60 16.72
N ARG A 33 -20.80 -0.30 16.37
CA ARG A 33 -21.50 0.30 15.25
C ARG A 33 -20.80 1.55 14.76
N SER A 34 -20.72 1.72 13.44
CA SER A 34 -20.21 2.93 12.81
C SER A 34 -20.95 3.14 11.50
N ASP A 35 -21.85 4.15 11.47
CA ASP A 35 -22.59 4.55 10.28
C ASP A 35 -22.70 6.08 10.21
N ARG A 36 -23.39 6.61 9.22
CA ARG A 36 -23.53 8.07 9.00
C ARG A 36 -24.19 8.82 10.15
N THR A 37 -24.94 8.13 10.99
CA THR A 37 -25.76 8.71 12.07
C THR A 37 -25.34 8.27 13.46
N ARG A 38 -24.57 7.17 13.58
CA ARG A 38 -24.23 6.55 14.87
C ARG A 38 -22.80 6.04 14.90
N PHE A 39 -22.13 6.30 16.02
CA PHE A 39 -20.86 5.67 16.35
C PHE A 39 -20.97 5.12 17.78
N CYS A 40 -20.74 3.83 17.94
CA CYS A 40 -20.91 3.16 19.23
C CYS A 40 -19.71 2.27 19.51
N VAL A 41 -19.24 2.31 20.75
CA VAL A 41 -18.15 1.47 21.24
C VAL A 41 -18.54 0.78 22.54
N ALA A 42 -17.95 -0.38 22.76
CA ALA A 42 -18.11 -1.15 24.01
C ALA A 42 -16.75 -1.71 24.45
N CYS A 43 -16.66 -2.17 25.69
CA CYS A 43 -15.45 -2.86 26.16
C CYS A 43 -15.11 -4.08 25.31
N ALA A 44 -13.84 -4.41 25.19
CA ALA A 44 -13.40 -5.67 24.58
C ALA A 44 -13.87 -6.88 25.43
N ASP A 45 -13.91 -6.77 26.76
CA ASP A 45 -14.58 -7.75 27.62
C ASP A 45 -16.09 -7.60 27.49
N LYS A 46 -16.75 -8.65 26.96
CA LYS A 46 -18.20 -8.67 26.74
C LYS A 46 -19.04 -8.58 28.02
N ARG A 47 -18.46 -8.91 29.20
CA ARG A 47 -19.14 -8.85 30.50
C ARG A 47 -19.09 -7.46 31.10
N CYS A 48 -18.24 -6.57 30.61
CA CYS A 48 -18.11 -5.21 31.08
C CYS A 48 -19.21 -4.31 30.48
N PRO A 49 -19.95 -3.52 31.29
CA PRO A 49 -21.03 -2.66 30.81
C PRO A 49 -20.55 -1.43 30.08
N PHE A 50 -19.22 -1.17 30.03
CA PHE A 50 -18.68 0.01 29.35
C PHE A 50 -19.20 0.14 27.93
N GLN A 51 -19.78 1.29 27.66
CA GLN A 51 -20.13 1.69 26.30
C GLN A 51 -20.18 3.22 26.19
N VAL A 52 -19.80 3.72 25.02
CA VAL A 52 -20.01 5.11 24.62
C VAL A 52 -20.80 5.09 23.33
N ARG A 53 -21.90 5.86 23.28
CA ARG A 53 -22.73 6.00 22.09
C ARG A 53 -22.77 7.44 21.66
N PHE A 54 -22.49 7.67 20.40
CA PHE A 54 -22.62 8.95 19.74
C PHE A 54 -23.75 8.87 18.73
N TRP A 55 -24.57 9.90 18.69
CA TRP A 55 -25.67 10.02 17.74
C TRP A 55 -25.61 11.38 17.07
N ARG A 56 -25.78 11.39 15.73
CA ARG A 56 -25.82 12.61 14.95
C ARG A 56 -27.19 13.26 15.10
N ARG A 57 -27.23 14.50 15.60
CA ARG A 57 -28.47 15.28 15.76
C ARG A 57 -28.76 16.09 14.51
N ARG A 58 -29.91 16.82 14.55
CA ARG A 58 -30.37 17.69 13.45
C ARG A 58 -29.41 18.84 13.16
N ASP A 59 -28.58 19.26 14.10
CA ASP A 59 -27.52 20.24 13.96
C ASP A 59 -26.32 19.73 13.13
N GLY A 60 -26.36 18.46 12.71
CA GLY A 60 -25.30 17.83 11.94
C GLY A 60 -24.12 17.31 12.75
N LYS A 61 -24.11 17.52 14.09
CA LYS A 61 -23.03 17.09 14.97
C LYS A 61 -23.34 15.77 15.67
N PHE A 62 -22.28 15.07 16.09
CA PHE A 62 -22.40 13.89 16.94
C PHE A 62 -22.36 14.29 18.41
N HIS A 63 -23.31 13.82 19.18
CA HIS A 63 -23.43 14.06 20.61
C HIS A 63 -23.34 12.74 21.37
N ILE A 64 -22.70 12.76 22.55
CA ILE A 64 -22.69 11.59 23.43
C ILE A 64 -24.09 11.41 24.02
N THR A 65 -24.73 10.29 23.71
CA THR A 65 -26.05 9.92 24.22
C THR A 65 -25.98 8.88 25.33
N ARG A 66 -24.87 8.18 25.46
CA ARG A 66 -24.60 7.23 26.53
C ARG A 66 -23.10 7.15 26.80
N ASN A 67 -22.72 7.23 28.06
CA ASN A 67 -21.34 7.05 28.51
C ASN A 67 -21.37 6.27 29.83
N VAL A 68 -20.99 4.98 29.77
CA VAL A 68 -20.96 4.09 30.93
C VAL A 68 -19.50 3.70 31.19
N ALA A 69 -19.06 3.83 32.45
CA ALA A 69 -17.70 3.52 32.84
C ALA A 69 -17.38 2.01 32.80
N HIS A 70 -16.09 1.69 32.76
CA HIS A 70 -15.62 0.32 32.89
C HIS A 70 -15.78 -0.21 34.33
N THR A 71 -16.24 -1.45 34.45
CA THR A 71 -16.24 -2.21 35.73
C THR A 71 -15.25 -3.38 35.69
N CYS A 72 -14.66 -3.69 34.52
CA CYS A 72 -13.70 -4.79 34.38
C CYS A 72 -12.30 -4.39 34.91
N THR A 73 -11.49 -5.41 35.19
CA THR A 73 -10.06 -5.28 35.56
C THR A 73 -9.13 -5.51 34.37
N LEU A 74 -9.67 -5.57 33.14
CA LEU A 74 -8.89 -5.79 31.93
C LEU A 74 -8.08 -4.55 31.59
N PHE A 75 -6.79 -4.57 31.86
CA PHE A 75 -5.83 -3.55 31.44
C PHE A 75 -5.04 -4.06 30.26
N GLN A 76 -5.07 -3.35 29.16
CA GLN A 76 -4.24 -3.62 27.99
C GLN A 76 -3.82 -2.29 27.37
N THR A 77 -2.56 -2.14 27.05
CA THR A 77 -2.06 -0.94 26.39
C THR A 77 -2.66 -0.86 24.98
N THR A 78 -3.71 -0.05 24.81
CA THR A 78 -4.44 0.10 23.55
C THR A 78 -3.87 1.22 22.68
N VAL A 79 -2.54 1.26 22.54
CA VAL A 79 -1.91 2.21 21.63
C VAL A 79 -2.09 1.72 20.21
N THR A 80 -3.15 2.17 19.57
CA THR A 80 -3.41 1.84 18.16
C THR A 80 -2.52 2.68 17.23
N PRO A 81 -2.17 2.17 16.04
CA PRO A 81 -1.45 2.96 15.04
C PRO A 81 -2.14 4.30 14.70
N ALA A 82 -3.47 4.32 14.68
CA ALA A 82 -4.25 5.53 14.43
C ALA A 82 -4.08 6.56 15.56
N TRP A 83 -4.07 6.14 16.82
CA TRP A 83 -3.82 7.03 17.94
C TRP A 83 -2.40 7.62 17.91
N ILE A 84 -1.37 6.81 17.59
CA ILE A 84 -0.01 7.32 17.40
C ILE A 84 0.03 8.37 16.30
N GLN A 85 -0.66 8.13 15.19
CA GLN A 85 -0.75 9.06 14.06
C GLN A 85 -1.41 10.38 14.47
N ASP A 86 -2.50 10.35 15.25
CA ASP A 86 -3.18 11.55 15.76
C ASP A 86 -2.22 12.38 16.64
N VAL A 87 -1.50 11.76 17.59
CA VAL A 87 -0.52 12.43 18.45
C VAL A 87 0.64 13.02 17.66
N VAL A 88 1.17 12.27 16.71
CA VAL A 88 2.26 12.72 15.83
C VAL A 88 1.81 13.90 14.98
N LYS A 89 0.59 13.86 14.42
CA LYS A 89 0.02 14.95 13.63
C LYS A 89 -0.11 16.23 14.46
N GLU A 90 -0.69 16.14 15.63
CA GLU A 90 -0.80 17.26 16.58
C GLU A 90 0.58 17.85 16.93
N SER A 91 1.54 16.98 17.26
CA SER A 91 2.88 17.42 17.64
C SER A 91 3.62 18.11 16.48
N LEU A 92 3.51 17.59 15.24
CA LEU A 92 4.11 18.19 14.05
C LEU A 92 3.40 19.47 13.59
N THR A 93 2.11 19.63 13.88
CA THR A 93 1.39 20.90 13.66
C THR A 93 1.95 22.00 14.58
N ASN A 94 2.30 21.67 15.81
CA ASN A 94 2.88 22.63 16.78
C ASN A 94 4.37 22.88 16.52
N ASN A 95 5.12 21.87 16.09
CA ASN A 95 6.54 21.99 15.73
C ASN A 95 6.90 20.99 14.61
N ALA A 96 6.96 21.46 13.39
CA ALA A 96 7.27 20.64 12.20
C ALA A 96 8.70 20.05 12.18
N ALA A 97 9.62 20.60 13.00
CA ALA A 97 11.03 20.17 13.05
C ALA A 97 11.26 18.94 13.95
N LEU A 98 10.26 18.46 14.70
CA LEU A 98 10.40 17.34 15.62
C LEU A 98 10.94 16.09 14.93
N THR A 99 11.98 15.52 15.53
CA THR A 99 12.56 14.25 15.09
C THR A 99 11.69 13.05 15.49
N THR A 100 11.92 11.90 14.88
CA THR A 100 11.21 10.67 15.26
C THR A 100 11.51 10.24 16.70
N ALA A 101 12.70 10.56 17.22
CA ALA A 101 13.07 10.28 18.62
C ALA A 101 12.24 11.12 19.59
N GLU A 102 12.18 12.43 19.38
CA GLU A 102 11.37 13.34 20.20
C GLU A 102 9.87 13.00 20.15
N LEU A 103 9.35 12.67 18.95
CA LEU A 103 7.98 12.21 18.80
C LEU A 103 7.72 10.90 19.57
N ARG A 104 8.69 9.98 19.58
CA ARG A 104 8.57 8.75 20.37
C ARG A 104 8.49 9.05 21.87
N ASP A 105 9.30 9.98 22.36
CA ASP A 105 9.31 10.37 23.75
C ASP A 105 7.97 11.03 24.14
N ILE A 106 7.42 11.90 23.28
CA ILE A 106 6.08 12.49 23.47
C ILE A 106 5.00 11.40 23.55
N VAL A 107 5.00 10.46 22.59
CA VAL A 107 4.03 9.35 22.54
C VAL A 107 4.17 8.46 23.76
N SER A 108 5.40 8.12 24.16
CA SER A 108 5.69 7.27 25.33
C SER A 108 5.25 7.93 26.63
N THR A 109 5.49 9.23 26.77
CA THR A 109 5.05 10.02 27.94
C THR A 109 3.53 10.04 28.06
N ARG A 110 2.81 10.29 26.94
CA ARG A 110 1.33 10.32 26.94
C ARG A 110 0.70 8.95 27.26
N THR A 111 1.37 7.85 26.91
CA THR A 111 0.85 6.50 27.17
C THR A 111 1.40 5.87 28.44
N GLN A 112 2.44 6.47 29.02
CA GLN A 112 3.23 5.85 30.09
C GLN A 112 3.67 4.41 29.74
N ALA A 113 4.01 4.19 28.46
CA ALA A 113 4.41 2.91 27.91
C ALA A 113 5.53 3.10 26.89
N GLU A 114 6.46 2.16 26.86
CA GLU A 114 7.50 2.16 25.84
C GLU A 114 6.89 1.85 24.46
N ILE A 115 7.13 2.74 23.49
CA ILE A 115 6.63 2.61 22.14
C ILE A 115 7.77 2.29 21.19
N ALA A 116 7.59 1.21 20.40
CA ALA A 116 8.59 0.82 19.41
C ALA A 116 8.82 1.94 18.40
N TRP A 117 10.08 2.29 18.17
CA TRP A 117 10.52 3.36 17.26
C TRP A 117 9.86 3.24 15.86
N LYS A 118 9.76 2.02 15.31
CA LYS A 118 9.13 1.76 14.00
C LYS A 118 7.68 2.26 13.93
N LYS A 119 6.90 2.15 15.00
CA LYS A 119 5.49 2.60 15.00
C LYS A 119 5.40 4.11 14.84
N VAL A 120 6.26 4.86 15.53
CA VAL A 120 6.30 6.33 15.45
C VAL A 120 6.90 6.78 14.12
N TYR A 121 7.93 6.12 13.64
CA TYR A 121 8.52 6.38 12.33
C TYR A 121 7.46 6.27 11.22
N TYR A 122 6.69 5.19 11.15
CA TYR A 122 5.64 5.03 10.14
C TYR A 122 4.49 6.05 10.31
N ALA A 123 4.12 6.38 11.54
CA ALA A 123 3.13 7.43 11.80
C ALA A 123 3.62 8.80 11.29
N ARG A 124 4.88 9.18 11.63
CA ARG A 124 5.50 10.42 11.16
C ARG A 124 5.57 10.47 9.63
N THR A 125 6.05 9.41 9.00
CA THR A 125 6.18 9.33 7.54
C THR A 125 4.83 9.50 6.86
N ARG A 126 3.76 8.92 7.43
CA ARG A 126 2.41 9.08 6.89
C ARG A 126 1.89 10.51 7.06
N VAL A 127 2.04 11.11 8.23
CA VAL A 127 1.61 12.48 8.50
C VAL A 127 2.36 13.48 7.62
N VAL A 128 3.67 13.35 7.47
CA VAL A 128 4.48 14.21 6.61
C VAL A 128 4.11 14.02 5.13
N GLY A 129 3.78 12.79 4.72
CA GLY A 129 3.31 12.53 3.35
C GLY A 129 1.94 13.14 3.02
N GLU A 130 1.08 13.36 4.03
CA GLU A 130 -0.22 14.03 3.89
C GLU A 130 -0.09 15.58 3.89
N THR A 131 1.10 16.13 4.17
CA THR A 131 1.35 17.58 4.19
C THR A 131 1.90 18.08 2.87
N ASP A 132 1.94 19.41 2.67
CA ASP A 132 2.54 20.06 1.50
C ASP A 132 4.00 19.66 1.25
N ALA A 133 4.74 19.27 2.29
CA ALA A 133 6.10 18.76 2.16
C ALA A 133 6.16 17.43 1.39
N GLY A 134 5.16 16.55 1.56
CA GLY A 134 5.01 15.34 0.76
C GLY A 134 4.67 15.67 -0.70
N ALA A 135 3.70 16.56 -0.92
CA ALA A 135 3.32 17.02 -2.26
C ALA A 135 4.48 17.73 -3.00
N SER A 136 5.32 18.48 -2.29
CA SER A 136 6.50 19.15 -2.88
C SER A 136 7.53 18.17 -3.45
N SER A 137 7.60 16.96 -2.91
CA SER A 137 8.51 15.91 -3.41
C SER A 137 8.14 15.43 -4.80
N PHE A 138 6.83 15.36 -5.12
CA PHE A 138 6.37 15.00 -6.46
C PHE A 138 6.71 16.07 -7.51
N ARG A 139 6.74 17.35 -7.14
CA ARG A 139 7.15 18.44 -8.05
C ARG A 139 8.60 18.31 -8.51
N LYS A 140 9.44 17.61 -7.74
CA LYS A 140 10.85 17.38 -8.07
C LYS A 140 11.05 16.22 -9.06
N PHE A 141 10.04 15.39 -9.31
CA PHE A 141 10.18 14.23 -10.21
C PHE A 141 10.51 14.63 -11.63
N THR A 142 9.88 15.64 -12.18
CA THR A 142 10.20 16.11 -13.55
C THR A 142 11.68 16.45 -13.70
N GLY A 143 12.24 17.25 -12.79
CA GLY A 143 13.66 17.59 -12.83
C GLY A 143 14.59 16.41 -12.53
N LEU A 144 14.16 15.44 -11.70
CA LEU A 144 14.91 14.22 -11.45
C LEU A 144 14.94 13.34 -12.70
N LEU A 145 13.79 13.12 -13.35
CA LEU A 145 13.71 12.31 -14.57
C LEU A 145 14.49 12.92 -15.71
N GLN A 146 14.44 14.25 -15.85
CA GLN A 146 15.25 14.94 -16.85
C GLN A 146 16.73 14.63 -16.64
N ARG A 147 17.27 14.78 -15.43
CA ARG A 147 18.67 14.44 -15.11
C ARG A 147 19.00 12.96 -15.33
N ILE A 148 18.07 12.06 -15.00
CA ILE A 148 18.24 10.62 -15.28
C ILE A 148 18.35 10.39 -16.79
N THR A 149 17.49 11.00 -17.58
CA THR A 149 17.49 10.87 -19.06
C THR A 149 18.77 11.46 -19.66
N GLU A 150 19.22 12.60 -19.17
CA GLU A 150 20.45 13.26 -19.63
C GLU A 150 21.72 12.43 -19.30
N SER A 151 21.75 11.79 -18.13
CA SER A 151 22.89 10.99 -17.68
C SER A 151 22.86 9.52 -18.16
N ASN A 152 21.73 9.04 -18.72
CA ASN A 152 21.57 7.68 -19.20
C ASN A 152 20.93 7.70 -20.59
N GLN A 153 21.76 7.76 -21.61
CA GLN A 153 21.32 7.83 -23.00
C GLN A 153 20.38 6.67 -23.36
N GLY A 154 19.34 6.95 -24.14
CA GLY A 154 18.33 5.95 -24.54
C GLY A 154 17.25 5.68 -23.49
N THR A 155 17.30 6.34 -22.33
CA THR A 155 16.27 6.20 -21.28
C THR A 155 14.92 6.72 -21.76
N VAL A 156 13.86 5.96 -21.50
CA VAL A 156 12.48 6.34 -21.76
C VAL A 156 11.78 6.61 -20.45
N THR A 157 11.18 7.79 -20.34
CA THR A 157 10.37 8.20 -19.18
C THR A 157 9.04 8.76 -19.66
N ASP A 158 7.99 8.59 -18.86
CA ASP A 158 6.70 9.22 -19.07
C ASP A 158 6.06 9.59 -17.73
N ILE A 159 5.37 10.74 -17.69
CA ILE A 159 4.61 11.20 -16.51
C ILE A 159 3.19 11.50 -16.93
N LEU A 160 2.23 10.79 -16.33
CA LEU A 160 0.82 11.14 -16.43
C LEU A 160 0.47 12.16 -15.34
N SER A 161 -0.16 13.25 -15.74
CA SER A 161 -0.69 14.25 -14.83
C SER A 161 -2.05 14.77 -15.31
N THR A 162 -2.87 15.27 -14.38
CA THR A 162 -4.10 16.01 -14.69
C THR A 162 -3.97 17.40 -14.09
N GLY A 163 -3.79 18.39 -14.95
CA GLY A 163 -3.37 19.73 -14.51
C GLY A 163 -2.03 19.66 -13.78
N SER A 164 -1.98 20.16 -12.55
CA SER A 164 -0.79 20.10 -11.68
C SER A 164 -0.70 18.83 -10.83
N THR A 165 -1.66 17.91 -10.95
CA THR A 165 -1.72 16.72 -10.11
C THR A 165 -1.04 15.53 -10.79
N TYR A 166 0.01 15.01 -10.16
CA TYR A 166 0.69 13.79 -10.55
C TYR A 166 -0.26 12.59 -10.47
N LYS A 167 -0.19 11.69 -11.46
CA LYS A 167 -0.95 10.44 -11.49
C LYS A 167 -0.08 9.21 -11.60
N ALA A 168 0.82 9.17 -12.56
CA ALA A 168 1.66 7.99 -12.80
C ALA A 168 3.03 8.40 -13.37
N LEU A 169 4.01 7.52 -13.20
CA LEU A 169 5.38 7.66 -13.68
C LEU A 169 5.83 6.35 -14.31
N PHE A 170 6.47 6.42 -15.46
CA PHE A 170 7.17 5.30 -16.10
C PHE A 170 8.65 5.61 -16.23
N LEU A 171 9.49 4.59 -16.05
CA LEU A 171 10.95 4.65 -16.23
C LEU A 171 11.46 3.34 -16.81
N CYS A 172 12.17 3.44 -17.95
CA CYS A 172 12.94 2.37 -18.55
C CYS A 172 14.32 2.93 -18.93
N LEU A 173 15.37 2.52 -18.23
CA LEU A 173 16.72 3.04 -18.44
C LEU A 173 17.29 2.52 -19.78
N GLY A 174 18.05 3.35 -20.49
CA GLY A 174 18.70 2.98 -21.75
C GLY A 174 19.56 1.72 -21.62
N ALA A 175 20.34 1.61 -20.54
CA ALA A 175 21.13 0.41 -20.24
C ALA A 175 20.27 -0.86 -20.06
N CYS A 176 19.05 -0.72 -19.51
CA CYS A 176 18.11 -1.85 -19.37
C CYS A 176 17.49 -2.24 -20.72
N ILE A 177 17.26 -1.28 -21.62
CA ILE A 177 16.80 -1.53 -22.99
C ILE A 177 17.86 -2.31 -23.76
N GLU A 178 19.12 -1.89 -23.69
CA GLU A 178 20.26 -2.58 -24.30
C GLU A 178 20.44 -3.98 -23.71
N ALA A 179 20.42 -4.11 -22.39
CA ALA A 179 20.55 -5.39 -21.70
C ALA A 179 19.46 -6.40 -22.12
N PHE A 180 18.23 -5.95 -22.38
CA PHE A 180 17.15 -6.82 -22.81
C PHE A 180 17.43 -7.53 -24.15
N ALA A 181 18.22 -6.93 -25.03
CA ALA A 181 18.61 -7.58 -26.29
C ALA A 181 19.41 -8.87 -26.05
N HIS A 182 20.08 -8.99 -24.92
CA HIS A 182 20.90 -10.12 -24.50
C HIS A 182 20.22 -11.05 -23.48
N CYS A 183 18.99 -10.74 -23.10
CA CYS A 183 18.18 -11.57 -22.21
C CYS A 183 17.42 -12.66 -22.97
N HIS A 184 16.94 -13.66 -22.25
CA HIS A 184 15.95 -14.60 -22.77
C HIS A 184 14.70 -13.89 -23.27
N SER A 185 13.97 -14.49 -24.22
CA SER A 185 12.73 -13.94 -24.76
C SER A 185 11.56 -14.10 -23.77
N ILE A 186 11.75 -13.63 -22.55
CA ILE A 186 10.78 -13.68 -21.45
C ILE A 186 10.77 -12.36 -20.68
N LEU A 187 9.58 -11.90 -20.36
CA LEU A 187 9.35 -10.76 -19.46
C LEU A 187 8.47 -11.23 -18.29
N PHE A 188 8.92 -10.98 -17.09
CA PHE A 188 8.14 -11.15 -15.86
C PHE A 188 7.55 -9.80 -15.51
N VAL A 189 6.24 -9.73 -15.35
CA VAL A 189 5.53 -8.52 -14.92
C VAL A 189 4.79 -8.79 -13.61
N ASP A 190 4.89 -7.86 -12.67
CA ASP A 190 4.31 -7.99 -11.33
C ASP A 190 4.00 -6.60 -10.74
N GLY A 191 3.01 -6.53 -9.85
CA GLY A 191 2.64 -5.34 -9.11
C GLY A 191 2.99 -5.46 -7.62
N CYS A 192 3.50 -4.38 -7.03
CA CYS A 192 3.82 -4.32 -5.61
C CYS A 192 3.24 -3.07 -4.96
N HIS A 193 2.37 -3.24 -3.95
CA HIS A 193 1.81 -2.13 -3.20
C HIS A 193 2.87 -1.30 -2.47
N VAL A 194 2.84 0.00 -2.69
CA VAL A 194 3.72 0.95 -2.01
C VAL A 194 3.24 1.17 -0.58
N LYS A 195 4.10 0.86 0.39
CA LYS A 195 3.81 1.05 1.82
C LYS A 195 4.13 2.47 2.33
N ALA A 196 4.66 3.33 1.46
CA ALA A 196 4.91 4.73 1.77
C ALA A 196 3.59 5.53 1.84
N PRO A 197 3.59 6.73 2.44
CA PRO A 197 2.38 7.57 2.56
C PRO A 197 1.72 7.93 1.24
N CYS A 198 2.51 8.03 0.16
CA CYS A 198 1.99 8.28 -1.17
C CYS A 198 1.09 7.16 -1.69
N GLY A 199 1.22 5.94 -1.12
CA GLY A 199 0.44 4.78 -1.57
C GLY A 199 0.72 4.40 -3.02
N GLY A 200 -0.27 3.78 -3.66
CA GLY A 200 -0.18 3.33 -5.04
C GLY A 200 0.48 1.97 -5.19
N VAL A 201 0.82 1.64 -6.42
CA VAL A 201 1.43 0.37 -6.81
C VAL A 201 2.65 0.64 -7.70
N LEU A 202 3.73 -0.08 -7.47
CA LEU A 202 4.86 -0.15 -8.40
C LEU A 202 4.64 -1.35 -9.32
N LEU A 203 4.50 -1.07 -10.62
CA LEU A 203 4.51 -2.08 -11.67
C LEU A 203 5.96 -2.30 -12.10
N PHE A 204 6.36 -3.55 -12.25
CA PHE A 204 7.71 -3.92 -12.65
C PHE A 204 7.69 -4.83 -13.87
N ALA A 205 8.70 -4.67 -14.72
CA ALA A 205 9.09 -5.65 -15.71
C ALA A 205 10.55 -6.06 -15.48
N SER A 206 10.80 -7.35 -15.51
CA SER A 206 12.15 -7.93 -15.43
C SER A 206 12.32 -9.05 -16.44
N SER A 207 13.56 -9.40 -16.75
CA SER A 207 13.92 -10.52 -17.60
C SER A 207 14.99 -11.38 -16.95
N ILE A 208 15.52 -12.36 -17.66
CA ILE A 208 16.63 -13.22 -17.23
C ILE A 208 17.72 -13.17 -18.27
N ASP A 209 18.96 -12.94 -17.86
CA ASP A 209 20.13 -13.00 -18.74
C ASP A 209 20.57 -14.44 -19.05
N GLY A 210 21.59 -14.59 -19.88
CA GLY A 210 22.17 -15.89 -20.23
C GLY A 210 22.78 -16.67 -19.07
N ASN A 211 23.04 -16.03 -17.92
CA ASN A 211 23.55 -16.65 -16.70
C ASN A 211 22.43 -17.00 -15.72
N GLY A 212 21.17 -16.77 -16.07
CA GLY A 212 20.02 -17.01 -15.18
C GLY A 212 19.81 -15.91 -14.13
N GLN A 213 20.46 -14.73 -14.25
CA GLN A 213 20.29 -13.63 -13.33
C GLN A 213 19.11 -12.75 -13.72
N ILE A 214 18.38 -12.24 -12.72
CA ILE A 214 17.25 -11.34 -12.95
C ILE A 214 17.78 -9.97 -13.34
N VAL A 215 17.35 -9.47 -14.48
CA VAL A 215 17.65 -8.14 -14.99
C VAL A 215 16.38 -7.27 -14.87
N PRO A 216 16.39 -6.21 -14.05
CA PRO A 216 15.28 -5.25 -14.02
C PRO A 216 15.24 -4.49 -15.34
N ILE A 217 14.07 -4.38 -15.96
CA ILE A 217 13.90 -3.74 -17.28
C ILE A 217 13.22 -2.39 -17.16
N ALA A 218 12.04 -2.35 -16.53
CA ALA A 218 11.28 -1.12 -16.39
C ALA A 218 10.47 -1.11 -15.10
N MET A 219 10.11 0.08 -14.66
CA MET A 219 9.21 0.28 -13.54
C MET A 219 8.22 1.41 -13.81
N ALA A 220 7.06 1.34 -13.18
CA ALA A 220 6.11 2.43 -13.14
C ALA A 220 5.49 2.57 -11.75
N HIS A 221 5.17 3.79 -11.33
CA HIS A 221 4.32 4.05 -10.19
C HIS A 221 2.94 4.47 -10.70
N VAL A 222 1.91 3.79 -10.23
CA VAL A 222 0.50 4.04 -10.57
C VAL A 222 -0.35 4.14 -9.30
N PRO A 223 -1.50 4.85 -9.34
CA PRO A 223 -2.34 4.99 -8.15
C PRO A 223 -3.01 3.67 -7.73
N ILE A 224 -3.35 2.82 -8.66
CA ILE A 224 -4.06 1.55 -8.44
C ILE A 224 -3.64 0.53 -9.50
N GLU A 225 -3.62 -0.75 -9.13
CA GLU A 225 -3.42 -1.85 -10.07
C GLU A 225 -4.75 -2.19 -10.75
N ASN A 226 -4.84 -1.89 -12.04
CA ASN A 226 -6.01 -2.17 -12.89
C ASN A 226 -5.60 -2.32 -14.36
N GLY A 227 -6.54 -2.75 -15.21
CA GLY A 227 -6.29 -2.98 -16.64
C GLY A 227 -5.79 -1.73 -17.37
N GLU A 228 -6.32 -0.55 -17.07
CA GLU A 228 -5.93 0.73 -17.70
C GLU A 228 -4.46 1.07 -17.42
N ASN A 229 -4.03 0.96 -16.17
CA ASN A 229 -2.65 1.24 -15.78
C ASN A 229 -1.68 0.17 -16.31
N TRP A 230 -2.10 -1.09 -16.36
CA TRP A 230 -1.33 -2.15 -17.03
C TRP A 230 -1.22 -1.91 -18.54
N GLN A 231 -2.29 -1.49 -19.21
CA GLN A 231 -2.27 -1.16 -20.64
C GLN A 231 -1.30 -0.02 -20.93
N TRP A 232 -1.35 1.05 -20.15
CA TRP A 232 -0.41 2.18 -20.28
C TRP A 232 1.04 1.73 -20.09
N PHE A 233 1.33 0.98 -19.00
CA PHE A 233 2.66 0.46 -18.72
C PHE A 233 3.19 -0.45 -19.84
N LEU A 234 2.39 -1.42 -20.27
CA LEU A 234 2.78 -2.38 -21.32
C LEU A 234 2.93 -1.71 -22.69
N THR A 235 2.15 -0.69 -22.99
CA THR A 235 2.31 0.10 -24.22
C THR A 235 3.67 0.79 -24.26
N LEU A 236 4.05 1.46 -23.19
CA LEU A 236 5.35 2.13 -23.08
C LEU A 236 6.50 1.10 -23.11
N LEU A 237 6.37 0.01 -22.36
CA LEU A 237 7.35 -1.08 -22.33
C LEU A 237 7.55 -1.69 -23.73
N SER A 238 6.44 -2.00 -24.43
CA SER A 238 6.47 -2.58 -25.78
C SER A 238 7.19 -1.68 -26.79
N ARG A 239 6.95 -0.37 -26.71
CA ARG A 239 7.64 0.62 -27.54
C ARG A 239 9.11 0.72 -27.21
N SER A 240 9.45 0.83 -25.91
CA SER A 240 10.84 0.96 -25.44
C SER A 240 11.71 -0.23 -25.84
N LEU A 241 11.17 -1.43 -25.77
CA LEU A 241 11.87 -2.67 -26.10
C LEU A 241 11.70 -3.14 -27.55
N SER A 242 10.96 -2.41 -28.37
CA SER A 242 10.63 -2.80 -29.77
C SER A 242 10.05 -4.23 -29.86
N LEU A 243 9.14 -4.60 -28.95
CA LEU A 243 8.61 -5.96 -28.82
C LEU A 243 7.85 -6.44 -30.06
N ALA A 244 7.38 -5.53 -30.93
CA ALA A 244 6.80 -5.90 -32.21
C ALA A 244 7.75 -6.68 -33.12
N ARG A 245 9.06 -6.62 -32.90
CA ARG A 245 10.10 -7.27 -33.70
C ARG A 245 10.63 -8.58 -33.10
N ARG A 246 10.13 -8.98 -31.93
CA ARG A 246 10.62 -10.14 -31.17
C ARG A 246 9.46 -10.89 -30.55
N GLU A 247 9.43 -12.20 -30.70
CA GLU A 247 8.50 -13.06 -29.95
C GLU A 247 8.94 -13.12 -28.48
N VAL A 248 8.02 -12.86 -27.55
CA VAL A 248 8.31 -12.80 -26.11
C VAL A 248 7.21 -13.47 -25.31
N VAL A 249 7.58 -14.26 -24.33
CA VAL A 249 6.66 -14.77 -23.32
C VAL A 249 6.51 -13.72 -22.22
N VAL A 250 5.30 -13.26 -21.95
CA VAL A 250 5.00 -12.35 -20.83
C VAL A 250 4.41 -13.16 -19.67
N MET A 251 5.23 -13.37 -18.64
CA MET A 251 4.87 -14.12 -17.44
C MET A 251 4.26 -13.17 -16.41
N SER A 252 3.02 -13.45 -15.98
CA SER A 252 2.33 -12.67 -14.96
C SER A 252 1.71 -13.56 -13.89
N ASP A 253 1.15 -12.96 -12.84
CA ASP A 253 0.19 -13.65 -12.02
C ASP A 253 -1.14 -13.89 -12.80
N ARG A 254 -2.11 -14.55 -12.16
CA ARG A 254 -3.41 -14.81 -12.75
C ARG A 254 -4.43 -13.71 -12.42
N GLU A 255 -3.99 -12.48 -12.30
CA GLU A 255 -4.90 -11.38 -11.99
C GLU A 255 -5.91 -11.16 -13.12
N LYS A 256 -7.17 -10.91 -12.71
CA LYS A 256 -8.26 -10.74 -13.66
C LYS A 256 -8.01 -9.52 -14.56
N GLY A 257 -7.93 -9.77 -15.86
CA GLY A 257 -7.79 -8.73 -16.88
C GLY A 257 -6.38 -8.56 -17.43
N LEU A 258 -5.30 -8.89 -16.69
CA LEU A 258 -3.94 -8.67 -17.17
C LEU A 258 -3.62 -9.50 -18.43
N VAL A 259 -4.09 -10.75 -18.50
CA VAL A 259 -3.89 -11.62 -19.68
C VAL A 259 -4.52 -11.03 -20.94
N GLY A 260 -5.72 -10.45 -20.84
CA GLY A 260 -6.39 -9.75 -21.94
C GLY A 260 -5.58 -8.54 -22.39
N VAL A 261 -5.19 -7.71 -21.43
CA VAL A 261 -4.37 -6.51 -21.70
C VAL A 261 -3.03 -6.85 -22.36
N VAL A 262 -2.34 -7.92 -21.91
CA VAL A 262 -1.09 -8.37 -22.53
C VAL A 262 -1.31 -8.71 -24.00
N LYS A 263 -2.35 -9.50 -24.33
CA LYS A 263 -2.66 -9.89 -25.71
C LYS A 263 -3.02 -8.71 -26.61
N GLU A 264 -3.73 -7.72 -26.06
CA GLU A 264 -4.17 -6.55 -26.81
C GLU A 264 -3.05 -5.52 -27.01
N THR A 265 -2.13 -5.43 -26.06
CA THR A 265 -1.15 -4.33 -25.98
C THR A 265 0.21 -4.71 -26.53
N VAL A 266 0.64 -5.97 -26.34
CA VAL A 266 1.98 -6.43 -26.74
C VAL A 266 1.86 -7.35 -27.96
N PRO A 267 2.18 -6.86 -29.16
CA PRO A 267 2.16 -7.70 -30.35
C PRO A 267 3.23 -8.80 -30.25
N ASN A 268 2.97 -9.94 -30.87
CA ASN A 268 3.87 -11.11 -30.87
C ASN A 268 4.26 -11.63 -29.49
N CYS A 269 3.38 -11.48 -28.48
CA CYS A 269 3.62 -12.02 -27.15
C CYS A 269 2.73 -13.25 -26.86
N TYR A 270 3.31 -14.14 -26.04
CA TYR A 270 2.61 -15.31 -25.50
C TYR A 270 2.41 -15.10 -23.99
N PRO A 271 1.17 -14.98 -23.49
CA PRO A 271 0.93 -14.85 -22.06
C PRO A 271 1.27 -16.17 -21.34
N GLY A 272 2.08 -16.09 -20.30
CA GLY A 272 2.44 -17.18 -19.41
C GLY A 272 1.98 -16.92 -17.98
N PHE A 273 1.91 -17.96 -17.17
CA PHE A 273 1.49 -17.86 -15.76
C PHE A 273 2.61 -18.21 -14.80
N CYS A 274 2.81 -17.36 -13.80
CA CYS A 274 3.81 -17.59 -12.77
C CYS A 274 3.41 -18.73 -11.84
N VAL A 275 4.13 -19.85 -11.89
CA VAL A 275 3.89 -21.04 -11.06
C VAL A 275 3.97 -20.72 -9.56
N ARG A 276 4.86 -19.81 -9.14
CA ARG A 276 4.96 -19.36 -7.74
C ARG A 276 3.66 -18.71 -7.25
N HIS A 277 3.02 -17.86 -8.07
CA HIS A 277 1.73 -17.25 -7.75
C HIS A 277 0.60 -18.29 -7.72
N ILE A 278 0.63 -19.25 -8.67
CA ILE A 278 -0.31 -20.38 -8.64
C ILE A 278 -0.17 -21.13 -7.30
N ILE A 279 1.05 -21.53 -6.93
CA ILE A 279 1.31 -22.24 -5.66
C ILE A 279 0.85 -21.41 -4.46
N LYS A 280 1.16 -20.10 -4.41
CA LYS A 280 0.76 -19.19 -3.33
C LYS A 280 -0.76 -19.19 -3.11
N ASN A 281 -1.52 -19.23 -4.20
CA ASN A 281 -2.99 -19.27 -4.13
C ASN A 281 -3.51 -20.60 -3.57
N PHE A 282 -2.75 -21.69 -3.73
CA PHE A 282 -3.08 -23.03 -3.20
C PHE A 282 -2.45 -23.35 -1.84
N MET A 283 -1.52 -22.52 -1.34
CA MET A 283 -0.86 -22.75 -0.03
C MET A 283 -1.82 -22.81 1.15
N LYS A 284 -3.06 -22.33 1.00
CA LYS A 284 -4.15 -22.55 1.99
C LYS A 284 -4.51 -24.03 2.19
N TYR A 285 -4.09 -24.93 1.28
CA TYR A 285 -4.53 -26.32 1.20
C TYR A 285 -3.48 -27.38 1.56
N LYS A 286 -2.24 -27.03 1.97
CA LYS A 286 -1.12 -27.90 2.46
C LYS A 286 0.09 -28.01 1.51
N VAL A 287 1.27 -28.22 2.11
CA VAL A 287 2.59 -28.27 1.46
C VAL A 287 2.71 -29.29 0.30
N LYS A 288 2.00 -30.42 0.36
CA LYS A 288 2.03 -31.45 -0.70
C LYS A 288 1.54 -30.93 -2.06
N VAL A 289 0.61 -29.97 -2.07
CA VAL A 289 0.06 -29.38 -3.32
C VAL A 289 1.12 -28.60 -4.10
N ALA A 290 2.03 -27.93 -3.40
CA ALA A 290 3.11 -27.16 -4.04
C ALA A 290 4.04 -28.06 -4.87
N GLN A 291 4.40 -29.22 -4.34
CA GLN A 291 5.27 -30.19 -5.04
C GLN A 291 4.59 -30.78 -6.29
N ILE A 292 3.29 -31.07 -6.18
CA ILE A 292 2.50 -31.58 -7.32
C ILE A 292 2.44 -30.53 -8.43
N ILE A 293 2.15 -29.24 -8.10
CA ILE A 293 2.09 -28.17 -9.07
C ILE A 293 3.45 -27.96 -9.76
N TRP A 294 4.57 -28.00 -8.99
CA TRP A 294 5.90 -27.91 -9.58
C TRP A 294 6.21 -29.06 -10.52
N ARG A 295 5.87 -30.29 -10.14
CA ARG A 295 6.06 -31.46 -11.01
C ARG A 295 5.24 -31.34 -12.30
N ALA A 296 3.98 -30.96 -12.19
CA ALA A 296 3.11 -30.72 -13.34
C ALA A 296 3.65 -29.62 -14.26
N ALA A 297 4.09 -28.49 -13.68
CA ALA A 297 4.65 -27.38 -14.44
C ALA A 297 6.00 -27.69 -15.12
N SER A 298 6.74 -28.67 -14.60
CA SER A 298 8.05 -29.10 -15.14
C SER A 298 7.96 -30.25 -16.13
N THR A 299 6.77 -30.82 -16.37
CA THR A 299 6.63 -31.95 -17.26
C THR A 299 6.43 -31.51 -18.72
N HIS A 300 7.14 -32.18 -19.63
CA HIS A 300 7.01 -31.99 -21.08
C HIS A 300 6.15 -33.06 -21.74
N SER A 301 5.60 -33.99 -20.95
CA SER A 301 4.80 -35.12 -21.44
C SER A 301 3.37 -35.01 -20.93
N LYS A 302 2.38 -34.98 -21.84
CA LYS A 302 0.98 -35.01 -21.49
C LYS A 302 0.64 -36.21 -20.58
N LYS A 303 1.17 -37.39 -20.88
CA LYS A 303 0.98 -38.60 -20.10
C LYS A 303 1.44 -38.42 -18.65
N ARG A 304 2.62 -37.81 -18.43
CA ARG A 304 3.14 -37.54 -17.08
C ARG A 304 2.41 -36.40 -16.36
N PHE A 305 1.75 -35.53 -17.11
CA PHE A 305 0.92 -34.47 -16.53
C PHE A 305 -0.40 -35.03 -16.00
N ASP A 306 -0.97 -36.01 -16.69
CA ASP A 306 -2.25 -36.64 -16.35
C ASP A 306 -2.11 -37.68 -15.20
N GLU A 307 -0.88 -38.17 -14.89
CA GLU A 307 -0.51 -39.00 -13.73
C GLU A 307 -0.32 -38.16 -12.46
#